data_87f526c50b9b34d17d1b0fef43a4ba85
#
_entry.id   87f526c50b9b34d17d1b0fef43a4ba85
#
_cell.length_a   1.000
_cell.length_b   1.000
_cell.length_c   1.000
_cell.angle_alpha   90.00
_cell.angle_beta   90.00
_cell.angle_gamma   90.00
#
_symmetry.space_group_name_H-M   'P 1'
#
loop_
_entity.id
_entity.type
_entity.pdbx_description
1 polymer ?
#
loop_
_entity_poly.entity_id
_entity_poly.type
_entity_poly.pdbx_seq_one_letter_code
_entity_poly.pdbx_strand_id
1 'polypeptide(L)'
;MKKLLLLMSAVMITLSLSAMQIFVKMPDGRHVTLEVEPTDRIEDVKAKILDKEGTLPVYYQLIYAGKCLEDGNTLQDYSVQKDATLYLYNIGLFSVSVDKQVVFSPGNLQYHPANDEWRFAENQTDYIGDANSNISSTYNGWLDLFGWSTS
;
A
#
# COMPACT_ATOMS: atom_id res chain seq x y z
N MET A 1 -43.04 -25.11 28.59
CA MET A 1 -42.66 -24.01 27.69
C MET A 1 -41.67 -23.03 28.32
N LYS A 2 -41.51 -22.92 29.63
CA LYS A 2 -40.54 -21.99 30.27
C LYS A 2 -39.07 -22.48 30.27
N LYS A 3 -38.79 -23.77 30.03
CA LYS A 3 -37.43 -24.36 30.04
C LYS A 3 -36.74 -24.24 28.68
N LEU A 4 -37.45 -23.99 27.57
CA LEU A 4 -36.88 -23.85 26.27
C LEU A 4 -36.35 -22.44 25.99
N LEU A 5 -36.87 -21.44 26.71
CA LEU A 5 -36.44 -20.04 26.57
C LEU A 5 -35.08 -19.76 27.28
N LEU A 6 -34.72 -20.61 28.25
CA LEU A 6 -33.45 -20.43 28.99
C LEU A 6 -32.24 -21.02 28.28
N LEU A 7 -32.46 -21.88 27.30
CA LEU A 7 -31.38 -22.51 26.50
C LEU A 7 -30.95 -21.69 25.27
N MET A 8 -31.75 -20.73 24.85
CA MET A 8 -31.39 -19.82 23.74
C MET A 8 -30.58 -18.59 24.17
N SER A 9 -30.47 -18.37 25.48
CA SER A 9 -29.74 -17.21 26.05
C SER A 9 -28.23 -17.51 26.30
N ALA A 10 -27.79 -18.74 26.12
CA ALA A 10 -26.42 -19.17 26.50
C ALA A 10 -25.47 -19.33 25.30
N VAL A 11 -25.86 -18.93 24.06
CA VAL A 11 -24.98 -18.98 22.88
C VAL A 11 -24.76 -17.56 22.35
N MET A 12 -24.63 -16.60 23.23
CA MET A 12 -23.79 -15.44 22.97
C MET A 12 -22.35 -15.89 23.27
N ILE A 13 -21.78 -16.67 22.37
CA ILE A 13 -20.32 -16.77 22.27
C ILE A 13 -19.89 -15.35 21.95
N THR A 14 -19.44 -14.64 22.97
CA THR A 14 -18.65 -13.44 22.79
C THR A 14 -17.41 -13.89 22.01
N LEU A 15 -17.42 -13.76 20.69
CA LEU A 15 -16.18 -13.61 19.97
C LEU A 15 -15.52 -12.41 20.64
N SER A 16 -14.62 -12.68 21.54
CA SER A 16 -13.69 -11.68 22.01
C SER A 16 -12.85 -11.33 20.79
N LEU A 17 -13.32 -10.38 19.98
CA LEU A 17 -12.46 -9.68 19.04
C LEU A 17 -11.34 -9.12 19.91
N SER A 18 -10.16 -9.68 19.75
CA SER A 18 -8.98 -9.29 20.52
C SER A 18 -8.42 -8.02 19.89
N ALA A 19 -9.20 -6.92 20.01
CA ALA A 19 -8.70 -5.61 19.61
C ALA A 19 -7.40 -5.35 20.35
N MET A 20 -6.38 -4.99 19.61
CA MET A 20 -5.07 -4.63 20.15
C MET A 20 -4.69 -3.23 19.67
N GLN A 21 -3.97 -2.53 20.52
CA GLN A 21 -3.41 -1.23 20.17
C GLN A 21 -2.07 -1.43 19.49
N ILE A 22 -1.84 -0.69 18.41
CA ILE A 22 -0.53 -0.55 17.76
C ILE A 22 -0.22 0.91 17.51
N PHE A 23 1.04 1.21 17.28
CA PHE A 23 1.51 2.55 16.96
C PHE A 23 2.06 2.57 15.54
N VAL A 24 1.78 3.64 14.80
CA VAL A 24 2.39 3.89 13.50
C VAL A 24 3.22 5.15 13.61
N LYS A 25 4.53 5.03 13.38
CA LYS A 25 5.43 6.16 13.30
C LYS A 25 5.38 6.73 11.89
N MET A 26 4.95 7.98 11.79
CA MET A 26 4.83 8.72 10.55
C MET A 26 6.20 9.27 10.09
N PRO A 27 6.36 9.61 8.80
CA PRO A 27 7.61 10.19 8.27
C PRO A 27 8.04 11.50 8.94
N ASP A 28 7.08 12.26 9.45
CA ASP A 28 7.31 13.52 10.18
C ASP A 28 7.67 13.29 11.67
N GLY A 29 7.76 12.05 12.10
CA GLY A 29 8.12 11.66 13.46
C GLY A 29 6.94 11.52 14.41
N ARG A 30 5.72 11.90 14.02
CA ARG A 30 4.52 11.70 14.85
C ARG A 30 4.18 10.22 14.99
N HIS A 31 3.46 9.91 16.04
CA HIS A 31 2.93 8.56 16.30
C HIS A 31 1.40 8.59 16.22
N VAL A 32 0.85 7.71 15.41
CA VAL A 32 -0.59 7.47 15.28
C VAL A 32 -0.91 6.16 16.00
N THR A 33 -1.85 6.21 16.92
CA THR A 33 -2.32 5.02 17.64
C THR A 33 -3.51 4.42 16.88
N LEU A 34 -3.49 3.13 16.62
CA LEU A 34 -4.57 2.41 15.96
C LEU A 34 -5.09 1.28 16.83
N GLU A 35 -6.40 1.09 16.81
CA GLU A 35 -7.05 -0.12 17.30
C GLU A 35 -7.23 -1.07 16.11
N VAL A 36 -6.63 -2.25 16.23
CA VAL A 36 -6.58 -3.26 15.17
C VAL A 36 -6.83 -4.64 15.73
N GLU A 37 -7.12 -5.58 14.85
CA GLU A 37 -7.19 -6.99 15.17
C GLU A 37 -6.02 -7.74 14.53
N PRO A 38 -5.54 -8.85 15.09
CA PRO A 38 -4.48 -9.66 14.48
C PRO A 38 -4.82 -10.12 13.06
N THR A 39 -6.12 -10.26 12.77
CA THR A 39 -6.67 -10.67 11.48
C THR A 39 -6.87 -9.52 10.49
N ASP A 40 -6.68 -8.27 10.92
CA ASP A 40 -6.74 -7.13 10.00
C ASP A 40 -5.68 -7.28 8.92
N ARG A 41 -6.09 -7.03 7.69
CA ARG A 41 -5.18 -7.01 6.55
C ARG A 41 -4.38 -5.72 6.51
N ILE A 42 -3.25 -5.75 5.86
CA ILE A 42 -2.37 -4.57 5.76
C ILE A 42 -3.07 -3.42 5.06
N GLU A 43 -3.88 -3.67 4.03
CA GLU A 43 -4.71 -2.65 3.38
C GLU A 43 -5.74 -2.01 4.33
N ASP A 44 -6.32 -2.80 5.27
CA ASP A 44 -7.27 -2.27 6.26
C ASP A 44 -6.55 -1.37 7.27
N VAL A 45 -5.33 -1.76 7.67
CA VAL A 45 -4.49 -0.93 8.54
C VAL A 45 -4.13 0.40 7.85
N LYS A 46 -3.79 0.36 6.56
CA LYS A 46 -3.55 1.57 5.75
C LYS A 46 -4.78 2.46 5.68
N ALA A 47 -5.97 1.87 5.49
CA ALA A 47 -7.23 2.61 5.50
C ALA A 47 -7.49 3.28 6.86
N LYS A 48 -7.25 2.58 7.97
CA LYS A 48 -7.37 3.15 9.33
C LYS A 48 -6.40 4.32 9.57
N ILE A 49 -5.20 4.25 9.01
CA ILE A 49 -4.25 5.37 9.07
C ILE A 49 -4.80 6.56 8.28
N LEU A 50 -5.29 6.31 7.06
CA LEU A 50 -5.87 7.36 6.21
C LEU A 50 -7.07 8.03 6.87
N ASP A 51 -7.96 7.27 7.50
CA ASP A 51 -9.13 7.80 8.22
C ASP A 51 -8.72 8.72 9.37
N LYS A 52 -7.63 8.40 10.06
CA LYS A 52 -7.14 9.24 11.17
C LYS A 52 -6.39 10.48 10.74
N GLU A 53 -5.59 10.36 9.70
CA GLU A 53 -4.68 11.43 9.25
C GLU A 53 -5.26 12.29 8.13
N GLY A 54 -6.33 11.82 7.46
CA GLY A 54 -6.99 12.50 6.35
C GLY A 54 -6.21 12.46 5.04
N THR A 55 -4.89 12.32 5.09
CA THR A 55 -4.04 12.21 3.90
C THR A 55 -2.87 11.27 4.18
N LEU A 56 -2.46 10.53 3.14
CA LEU A 56 -1.24 9.76 3.14
C LEU A 56 -0.37 10.15 1.94
N PRO A 57 0.96 9.98 2.02
CA PRO A 57 1.82 10.14 0.86
C PRO A 57 1.35 9.23 -0.28
N VAL A 58 1.49 9.67 -1.54
CA VAL A 58 1.08 8.88 -2.72
C VAL A 58 1.79 7.52 -2.76
N TYR A 59 3.06 7.52 -2.39
CA TYR A 59 3.87 6.30 -2.34
C TYR A 59 4.38 6.09 -0.92
N TYR A 60 3.83 5.11 -0.24
CA TYR A 60 4.24 4.77 1.12
C TYR A 60 4.19 3.27 1.35
N GLN A 61 4.95 2.84 2.33
CA GLN A 61 4.99 1.45 2.76
C GLN A 61 5.01 1.36 4.27
N LEU A 62 4.32 0.36 4.80
CA LEU A 62 4.42 0.00 6.20
C LEU A 62 5.56 -1.00 6.38
N ILE A 63 6.38 -0.77 7.38
CA ILE A 63 7.51 -1.63 7.74
C ILE A 63 7.38 -2.03 9.20
N TYR A 64 7.58 -3.31 9.48
CA TYR A 64 7.65 -3.86 10.82
C TYR A 64 8.81 -4.84 10.93
N ALA A 65 9.61 -4.71 11.99
CA ALA A 65 10.79 -5.57 12.23
C ALA A 65 11.71 -5.71 10.99
N GLY A 66 11.87 -4.63 10.22
CA GLY A 66 12.71 -4.60 9.01
C GLY A 66 12.10 -5.26 7.78
N LYS A 67 10.83 -5.69 7.84
CA LYS A 67 10.11 -6.28 6.72
C LYS A 67 9.06 -5.31 6.19
N CYS A 68 8.95 -5.20 4.87
CA CYS A 68 7.85 -4.52 4.21
C CYS A 68 6.57 -5.34 4.39
N LEU A 69 5.49 -4.65 4.75
CA LEU A 69 4.18 -5.28 4.92
C LEU A 69 3.42 -5.17 3.60
N GLU A 70 3.07 -6.33 3.04
CA GLU A 70 2.40 -6.44 1.74
C GLU A 70 0.88 -6.53 1.94
N ASP A 71 0.14 -5.88 1.06
CA ASP A 71 -1.31 -5.97 1.02
C ASP A 71 -1.75 -7.44 0.78
N GLY A 72 -2.93 -7.81 1.29
CA GLY A 72 -3.42 -9.17 1.24
C GLY A 72 -2.98 -10.06 2.40
N ASN A 73 -1.88 -9.75 3.08
CA ASN A 73 -1.46 -10.41 4.32
C ASN A 73 -2.07 -9.74 5.55
N THR A 74 -2.10 -10.45 6.66
CA THR A 74 -2.63 -9.96 7.94
C THR A 74 -1.51 -9.54 8.90
N LEU A 75 -1.85 -8.78 9.94
CA LEU A 75 -0.90 -8.44 11.02
C LEU A 75 -0.36 -9.69 11.70
N GLN A 76 -1.17 -10.75 11.79
CA GLN A 76 -0.76 -12.04 12.36
C GLN A 76 0.31 -12.74 11.51
N ASP A 77 0.25 -12.64 10.19
CA ASP A 77 1.25 -13.24 9.27
C ASP A 77 2.64 -12.63 9.50
N TYR A 78 2.69 -11.37 9.93
CA TYR A 78 3.93 -10.70 10.32
C TYR A 78 4.23 -10.78 11.81
N SER A 79 3.42 -11.52 12.59
CA SER A 79 3.57 -11.64 14.05
C SER A 79 3.56 -10.30 14.78
N VAL A 80 2.76 -9.33 14.30
CA VAL A 80 2.59 -8.04 14.97
C VAL A 80 1.85 -8.26 16.29
N GLN A 81 2.44 -7.78 17.37
CA GLN A 81 1.89 -7.93 18.72
C GLN A 81 1.26 -6.61 19.20
N LYS A 82 0.48 -6.71 20.29
CA LYS A 82 -0.01 -5.53 20.99
C LYS A 82 1.15 -4.59 21.34
N ASP A 83 0.87 -3.28 21.23
CA ASP A 83 1.81 -2.20 21.50
C ASP A 83 3.02 -2.16 20.53
N ALA A 84 2.97 -2.94 19.43
CA ALA A 84 3.98 -2.88 18.38
C ALA A 84 3.99 -1.52 17.68
N THR A 85 5.18 -1.11 17.24
CA THR A 85 5.34 0.09 16.40
C THR A 85 5.65 -0.31 14.95
N LEU A 86 4.75 0.07 14.06
CA LEU A 86 4.97 0.03 12.62
C LEU A 86 5.57 1.36 12.16
N TYR A 87 6.32 1.32 11.09
CA TYR A 87 6.92 2.52 10.50
C TYR A 87 6.30 2.77 9.14
N LEU A 88 5.75 3.95 8.94
CA LEU A 88 5.30 4.40 7.63
C LEU A 88 6.44 5.15 6.96
N TYR A 89 6.97 4.57 5.89
CA TYR A 89 7.99 5.21 5.07
C TYR A 89 7.38 5.73 3.79
N ASN A 90 7.78 6.93 3.44
CA ASN A 90 7.52 7.46 2.12
C ASN A 90 8.53 6.86 1.16
N ILE A 91 8.07 5.97 0.28
CA ILE A 91 8.91 5.34 -0.73
C ILE A 91 8.87 6.20 -1.98
N GLY A 92 10.06 6.60 -2.45
CA GLY A 92 10.19 7.38 -3.67
C GLY A 92 10.38 8.89 -3.47
N LEU A 93 10.39 9.41 -2.25
CA LEU A 93 10.80 10.77 -1.97
C LEU A 93 12.32 10.87 -1.83
N PHE A 94 12.93 11.65 -2.70
CA PHE A 94 14.36 11.97 -2.67
C PHE A 94 14.55 13.46 -2.45
N SER A 95 15.35 13.83 -1.46
CA SER A 95 15.74 15.22 -1.24
C SER A 95 16.78 15.64 -2.27
N VAL A 96 16.44 16.59 -3.11
CA VAL A 96 17.34 17.18 -4.11
C VAL A 96 17.93 18.50 -3.63
N SER A 97 17.34 19.08 -2.59
CA SER A 97 17.85 20.23 -1.85
C SER A 97 17.24 20.28 -0.44
N VAL A 98 17.64 21.22 0.40
CA VAL A 98 17.15 21.38 1.78
C VAL A 98 15.61 21.49 1.82
N ASP A 99 15.01 22.15 0.84
CA ASP A 99 13.57 22.44 0.81
C ASP A 99 12.83 21.76 -0.36
N LYS A 100 13.49 20.86 -1.09
CA LYS A 100 12.90 20.23 -2.27
C LYS A 100 13.08 18.74 -2.27
N GLN A 101 11.96 18.06 -2.34
CA GLN A 101 11.90 16.62 -2.53
C GLN A 101 11.26 16.30 -3.88
N VAL A 102 11.70 15.22 -4.50
CA VAL A 102 11.15 14.68 -5.75
C VAL A 102 10.78 13.22 -5.55
N VAL A 103 9.78 12.78 -6.28
CA VAL A 103 9.39 11.38 -6.36
C VAL A 103 9.86 10.85 -7.70
N PHE A 104 10.56 9.72 -7.67
CA PHE A 104 10.80 8.98 -8.90
C PHE A 104 9.52 8.24 -9.29
N SER A 105 9.21 8.26 -10.57
CA SER A 105 8.11 7.46 -11.10
C SER A 105 8.33 5.98 -10.80
N PRO A 106 7.29 5.23 -10.42
CA PRO A 106 7.38 3.79 -10.24
C PRO A 106 7.61 3.03 -11.54
N GLY A 107 7.30 3.63 -12.68
CA GLY A 107 7.39 2.98 -13.99
C GLY A 107 7.90 3.88 -15.11
N ASN A 108 8.03 3.29 -16.27
CA ASN A 108 8.48 3.97 -17.50
C ASN A 108 7.51 5.07 -17.91
N LEU A 109 8.04 6.17 -18.46
CA LEU A 109 7.22 7.18 -19.10
C LEU A 109 6.69 6.64 -20.43
N GLN A 110 5.38 6.70 -20.59
CA GLN A 110 4.65 6.21 -21.76
C GLN A 110 3.90 7.37 -22.42
N TYR A 111 3.83 7.33 -23.74
CA TYR A 111 3.13 8.30 -24.56
C TYR A 111 2.15 7.63 -25.51
N HIS A 112 0.97 8.20 -25.66
CA HIS A 112 -0.06 7.75 -26.61
C HIS A 112 -0.24 8.76 -27.73
N PRO A 113 0.34 8.55 -28.92
CA PRO A 113 0.34 9.55 -30.00
C PRO A 113 -1.05 9.94 -30.50
N ALA A 114 -2.00 9.01 -30.52
CA ALA A 114 -3.34 9.29 -31.04
C ALA A 114 -4.15 10.25 -30.15
N ASN A 115 -3.89 10.27 -28.85
CA ASN A 115 -4.65 11.04 -27.86
C ASN A 115 -3.83 12.20 -27.29
N ASP A 116 -2.54 12.29 -27.60
CA ASP A 116 -1.59 13.21 -26.97
C ASP A 116 -1.57 13.08 -25.44
N GLU A 117 -1.61 11.84 -24.96
CA GLU A 117 -1.66 11.52 -23.54
C GLU A 117 -0.33 10.99 -23.02
N TRP A 118 0.00 11.37 -21.80
CA TRP A 118 1.19 10.92 -21.10
C TRP A 118 0.80 10.20 -19.82
N ARG A 119 1.52 9.14 -19.50
CA ARG A 119 1.38 8.44 -18.22
C ARG A 119 2.70 7.82 -17.78
N PHE A 120 2.76 7.41 -16.53
CA PHE A 120 3.78 6.49 -16.06
C PHE A 120 3.19 5.09 -15.95
N ALA A 121 3.96 4.07 -16.33
CA ALA A 121 3.61 2.68 -16.06
C ALA A 121 3.51 2.44 -14.54
N GLU A 122 2.72 1.46 -14.12
CA GLU A 122 2.56 1.16 -12.70
C GLU A 122 3.84 0.61 -12.08
N ASN A 123 4.61 -0.15 -12.84
CA ASN A 123 5.88 -0.72 -12.39
C ASN A 123 6.98 -0.48 -13.43
N GLN A 124 8.24 -0.49 -12.96
CA GLN A 124 9.41 -0.34 -13.85
C GLN A 124 9.58 -1.49 -14.84
N THR A 125 8.99 -2.64 -14.54
CA THR A 125 9.03 -3.83 -15.39
C THR A 125 7.90 -3.88 -16.41
N ASP A 126 6.97 -2.93 -16.37
CA ASP A 126 5.85 -2.88 -17.31
C ASP A 126 6.32 -2.30 -18.64
N TYR A 127 6.34 -3.15 -19.66
CA TYR A 127 6.67 -2.77 -21.03
C TYR A 127 5.44 -2.88 -21.92
N ILE A 128 5.40 -2.02 -22.94
CA ILE A 128 4.43 -2.14 -24.01
C ILE A 128 4.97 -3.10 -25.08
N GLY A 129 4.47 -4.33 -25.03
CA GLY A 129 4.97 -5.43 -25.85
C GLY A 129 6.38 -5.88 -25.46
N ASP A 130 6.89 -6.91 -26.15
CA ASP A 130 8.26 -7.35 -25.93
C ASP A 130 9.25 -6.31 -26.47
N ALA A 131 9.81 -5.51 -25.58
CA ALA A 131 10.80 -4.46 -25.88
C ALA A 131 10.36 -3.49 -27.01
N ASN A 132 9.09 -3.07 -26.97
CA ASN A 132 8.47 -2.26 -28.03
C ASN A 132 8.51 -2.90 -29.44
N SER A 133 8.64 -4.22 -29.50
CA SER A 133 8.74 -4.95 -30.78
C SER A 133 7.50 -4.83 -31.69
N ASN A 134 6.37 -4.45 -31.10
CA ASN A 134 5.11 -4.27 -31.82
C ASN A 134 4.92 -2.84 -32.37
N ILE A 135 5.88 -1.94 -32.15
CA ILE A 135 5.79 -0.57 -32.66
C ILE A 135 6.12 -0.56 -34.16
N SER A 136 5.15 -0.16 -34.92
CA SER A 136 5.28 0.07 -36.37
C SER A 136 4.95 1.52 -36.70
N SER A 137 5.22 1.94 -37.95
CA SER A 137 4.87 3.29 -38.43
C SER A 137 3.35 3.60 -38.40
N THR A 138 2.53 2.59 -38.19
CA THR A 138 1.06 2.69 -38.09
C THR A 138 0.53 2.40 -36.68
N TYR A 139 1.41 2.17 -35.71
CA TYR A 139 1.01 1.87 -34.34
C TYR A 139 0.54 3.15 -33.64
N ASN A 140 -0.68 3.16 -33.14
CA ASN A 140 -1.33 4.29 -32.49
C ASN A 140 -1.58 4.08 -30.98
N GLY A 141 -1.00 3.04 -30.38
CA GLY A 141 -1.13 2.75 -28.95
C GLY A 141 -0.06 3.44 -28.12
N TRP A 142 0.04 3.00 -26.87
CA TRP A 142 1.05 3.49 -25.94
C TRP A 142 2.46 3.13 -26.37
N LEU A 143 3.39 4.05 -26.21
CA LEU A 143 4.82 3.89 -26.50
C LEU A 143 5.61 4.06 -25.21
N ASP A 144 6.55 3.16 -24.92
CA ASP A 144 7.57 3.38 -23.91
C ASP A 144 8.66 4.30 -24.46
N LEU A 145 8.93 5.41 -23.77
CA LEU A 145 9.94 6.38 -24.22
C LEU A 145 11.36 6.02 -23.74
N PHE A 146 11.47 5.16 -22.73
CA PHE A 146 12.73 4.69 -22.19
C PHE A 146 12.74 3.15 -22.21
N GLY A 147 13.20 2.57 -23.30
CA GLY A 147 13.53 1.16 -23.35
C GLY A 147 14.94 0.92 -22.83
N TRP A 148 15.15 -0.05 -21.94
CA TRP A 148 16.47 -0.56 -21.67
C TRP A 148 16.95 -1.25 -22.94
N SER A 149 18.00 -0.71 -23.57
CA SER A 149 18.67 -1.38 -24.66
C SER A 149 19.34 -2.63 -24.10
N THR A 150 18.77 -3.79 -24.37
CA THR A 150 19.51 -5.05 -24.29
C THR A 150 20.35 -5.14 -25.55
N SER A 151 21.56 -4.62 -25.52
CA SER A 151 22.61 -4.91 -26.50
C SER A 151 23.22 -6.27 -26.24
#